data_f7342b04d4895d518600dc533b5c9dcd
#
_entry.id   f7342b04d4895d518600dc533b5c9dcd
#
_cell.length_a   1.000
_cell.length_b   1.000
_cell.length_c   1.000
_cell.angle_alpha   90.00
_cell.angle_beta   90.00
_cell.angle_gamma   90.00
#
_symmetry.space_group_name_H-M   'P 1'
#
loop_
_entity.id
_entity.type
_entity.pdbx_description
1 polymer ?
#
loop_
_entity_poly.entity_id
_entity_poly.type
_entity_poly.pdbx_seq_one_letter_code
_entity_poly.pdbx_strand_id
1 'polypeptide(L)'
;MTAAPPIKVFQVATGNVGSEMIKRFATQPDLQLIGVHCYSPDKIGRDAGELAGVAPNGVKTTGTIEEILAAKPDVLTFHGVFPDEDLYVKVLEAGINIVTTADWITGWHRDRNHPHHSGKPVTQLLQDACEKGGSTFYGTGMNPGLNQILGVVCSADVADIENITTIESVDVSCHHSKGTWTEVGFGLPVDDPELPSKLEKFTRVFADSVLMMADCFDLELDEVGFTYELGACTKDVDLGWYVLPKGSLGGTYIKYQGMVDGVPRVETHLEWQMTPHTDPSWDIKGCYITRIKGDPTIYNKYMVFPKPGADLSNPDDFASLGTSMPGMPALYAIKSVVAQAPGIVTSADLPLRGFAGRFKGPPLN
;
A
#
# COMPACT_ATOMS: atom_id res chain seq x y z
N MET A 1 -34.83 11.10 3.73
CA MET A 1 -34.14 9.82 4.01
C MET A 1 -33.21 10.07 5.20
N THR A 2 -33.37 9.36 6.30
CA THR A 2 -32.42 9.40 7.41
C THR A 2 -31.11 8.81 6.91
N ALA A 3 -29.99 9.52 7.11
CA ALA A 3 -28.67 9.01 6.76
C ALA A 3 -28.42 7.68 7.51
N ALA A 4 -27.83 6.70 6.84
CA ALA A 4 -27.39 5.49 7.51
C ALA A 4 -26.39 5.85 8.64
N PRO A 5 -26.36 5.07 9.73
CA PRO A 5 -25.36 5.30 10.79
C PRO A 5 -23.93 5.18 10.22
N PRO A 6 -22.97 5.91 10.75
CA PRO A 6 -21.59 5.81 10.30
C PRO A 6 -21.02 4.42 10.60
N ILE A 7 -20.14 3.93 9.72
CA ILE A 7 -19.39 2.68 9.91
C ILE A 7 -18.41 2.89 11.06
N LYS A 8 -18.43 1.98 12.04
CA LYS A 8 -17.52 1.98 13.19
C LYS A 8 -16.18 1.40 12.79
N VAL A 9 -15.15 2.22 12.89
CA VAL A 9 -13.78 1.85 12.54
C VAL A 9 -12.93 1.72 13.78
N PHE A 10 -12.19 0.63 13.88
CA PHE A 10 -11.11 0.48 14.86
C PHE A 10 -9.78 0.45 14.09
N GLN A 11 -8.82 1.26 14.47
CA GLN A 11 -7.53 1.32 13.78
C GLN A 11 -6.43 0.61 14.56
N VAL A 12 -5.54 -0.09 13.88
CA VAL A 12 -4.28 -0.62 14.44
C VAL A 12 -3.11 0.17 13.91
N ALA A 13 -2.21 0.53 14.82
CA ALA A 13 -0.98 1.29 14.66
C ALA A 13 -1.16 2.81 14.55
N THR A 14 -0.15 3.51 15.10
CA THR A 14 -0.02 4.98 15.15
C THR A 14 1.35 5.42 14.61
N GLY A 15 1.85 4.71 13.60
CA GLY A 15 2.99 5.13 12.81
C GLY A 15 2.61 6.25 11.83
N ASN A 16 3.46 6.55 10.86
CA ASN A 16 3.25 7.66 9.93
C ASN A 16 1.90 7.57 9.19
N VAL A 17 1.61 6.43 8.57
CA VAL A 17 0.33 6.20 7.86
C VAL A 17 -0.84 6.21 8.84
N GLY A 18 -0.74 5.48 9.95
CA GLY A 18 -1.81 5.40 10.94
C GLY A 18 -2.16 6.75 11.56
N SER A 19 -1.17 7.60 11.89
CA SER A 19 -1.40 8.95 12.39
C SER A 19 -2.11 9.82 11.37
N GLU A 20 -1.76 9.71 10.09
CA GLU A 20 -2.45 10.44 9.04
C GLU A 20 -3.90 9.96 8.87
N MET A 21 -4.15 8.65 8.95
CA MET A 21 -5.52 8.11 8.86
C MET A 21 -6.40 8.56 10.03
N ILE A 22 -5.88 8.64 11.26
CA ILE A 22 -6.61 9.21 12.42
C ILE A 22 -7.11 10.63 12.10
N LYS A 23 -6.28 11.47 11.49
CA LYS A 23 -6.68 12.82 11.05
C LYS A 23 -7.80 12.79 10.01
N ARG A 24 -7.72 11.84 9.06
CA ARG A 24 -8.69 11.72 7.96
C ARG A 24 -10.05 11.24 8.43
N PHE A 25 -10.14 10.33 9.40
CA PHE A 25 -11.42 9.89 9.96
C PHE A 25 -12.25 11.07 10.51
N ALA A 26 -11.61 12.06 11.13
CA ALA A 26 -12.29 13.25 11.66
C ALA A 26 -13.05 14.06 10.58
N THR A 27 -12.72 13.87 9.29
CA THR A 27 -13.33 14.60 8.17
C THR A 27 -14.28 13.74 7.34
N GLN A 28 -14.52 12.49 7.74
CA GLN A 28 -15.38 11.54 7.01
C GLN A 28 -16.69 11.31 7.77
N PRO A 29 -17.81 11.90 7.34
CA PRO A 29 -19.08 11.81 8.08
C PRO A 29 -19.67 10.40 8.09
N ASP A 30 -19.26 9.54 7.16
CA ASP A 30 -19.73 8.16 7.03
C ASP A 30 -18.94 7.16 7.86
N LEU A 31 -17.85 7.60 8.53
CA LEU A 31 -16.95 6.78 9.33
C LEU A 31 -16.84 7.34 10.75
N GLN A 32 -16.85 6.45 11.72
CA GLN A 32 -16.64 6.78 13.12
C GLN A 32 -15.44 6.01 13.66
N LEU A 33 -14.33 6.69 13.94
CA LEU A 33 -13.21 6.08 14.66
C LEU A 33 -13.64 5.86 16.13
N ILE A 34 -13.71 4.59 16.56
CA ILE A 34 -14.17 4.23 17.91
C ILE A 34 -13.04 3.74 18.82
N GLY A 35 -11.88 3.41 18.27
CA GLY A 35 -10.71 2.95 19.03
C GLY A 35 -9.47 2.90 18.18
N VAL A 36 -8.31 2.89 18.83
CA VAL A 36 -7.00 2.73 18.20
C VAL A 36 -6.14 1.79 19.04
N HIS A 37 -5.59 0.75 18.41
CA HIS A 37 -4.66 -0.17 19.06
C HIS A 37 -3.21 0.26 18.85
N CYS A 38 -2.40 0.20 19.88
CA CYS A 38 -0.97 0.51 19.86
C CYS A 38 -0.15 -0.64 20.46
N TYR A 39 0.94 -1.01 19.79
CA TYR A 39 1.90 -1.99 20.31
C TYR A 39 2.84 -1.38 21.35
N SER A 40 3.12 -0.06 21.29
CA SER A 40 4.05 0.62 22.20
C SER A 40 3.36 0.95 23.52
N PRO A 41 3.86 0.44 24.68
CA PRO A 41 3.22 0.64 25.97
C PRO A 41 3.04 2.10 26.39
N ASP A 42 3.97 2.97 26.00
CA ASP A 42 3.96 4.42 26.28
C ASP A 42 2.83 5.18 25.57
N LYS A 43 2.20 4.54 24.57
CA LYS A 43 1.08 5.11 23.82
C LYS A 43 -0.29 4.65 24.32
N ILE A 44 -0.35 3.55 25.10
CA ILE A 44 -1.60 2.99 25.58
C ILE A 44 -2.29 3.95 26.56
N GLY A 45 -3.61 4.12 26.42
CA GLY A 45 -4.43 5.02 27.23
C GLY A 45 -4.38 6.49 26.82
N ARG A 46 -3.51 6.86 25.86
CA ARG A 46 -3.40 8.23 25.36
C ARG A 46 -4.52 8.54 24.35
N ASP A 47 -4.74 9.81 24.13
CA ASP A 47 -5.69 10.25 23.10
C ASP A 47 -5.12 10.06 21.70
N ALA A 48 -5.91 9.48 20.81
CA ALA A 48 -5.47 9.17 19.44
C ALA A 48 -5.22 10.44 18.61
N GLY A 49 -6.00 11.51 18.82
CA GLY A 49 -5.78 12.80 18.18
C GLY A 49 -4.45 13.42 18.59
N GLU A 50 -4.14 13.40 19.89
CA GLU A 50 -2.84 13.88 20.39
C GLU A 50 -1.66 13.09 19.79
N LEU A 51 -1.76 11.76 19.74
CA LEU A 51 -0.74 10.91 19.12
C LEU A 51 -0.59 11.18 17.63
N ALA A 52 -1.65 11.58 16.96
CA ALA A 52 -1.63 11.97 15.55
C ALA A 52 -1.16 13.43 15.34
N GLY A 53 -0.89 14.20 16.39
CA GLY A 53 -0.45 15.60 16.29
C GLY A 53 -1.58 16.59 15.97
N VAL A 54 -2.83 16.26 16.34
CA VAL A 54 -4.00 17.15 16.24
C VAL A 54 -4.68 17.32 17.60
N ALA A 55 -5.74 18.12 17.66
CA ALA A 55 -6.52 18.28 18.89
C ALA A 55 -7.06 16.92 19.38
N PRO A 56 -7.21 16.73 20.70
CA PRO A 56 -7.82 15.54 21.27
C PRO A 56 -9.16 15.23 20.59
N ASN A 57 -9.38 13.96 20.25
CA ASN A 57 -10.62 13.50 19.62
C ASN A 57 -11.48 12.61 20.54
N GLY A 58 -11.03 12.39 21.78
CA GLY A 58 -11.72 11.59 22.79
C GLY A 58 -11.56 10.07 22.63
N VAL A 59 -10.89 9.60 21.55
CA VAL A 59 -10.64 8.19 21.32
C VAL A 59 -9.36 7.77 22.05
N LYS A 60 -9.49 6.85 23.00
CA LYS A 60 -8.35 6.31 23.74
C LYS A 60 -7.71 5.15 23.00
N THR A 61 -6.38 5.09 23.09
CA THR A 61 -5.62 3.96 22.54
C THR A 61 -5.64 2.78 23.51
N THR A 62 -5.65 1.58 22.93
CA THR A 62 -5.68 0.29 23.66
C THR A 62 -4.44 -0.54 23.35
N GLY A 63 -4.21 -1.61 24.12
CA GLY A 63 -3.02 -2.46 23.98
C GLY A 63 -3.33 -3.95 23.81
N THR A 64 -4.61 -4.36 23.78
CA THR A 64 -5.00 -5.76 23.71
C THR A 64 -6.00 -6.04 22.59
N ILE A 65 -6.00 -7.27 22.10
CA ILE A 65 -6.97 -7.72 21.08
C ILE A 65 -8.37 -7.79 21.69
N GLU A 66 -8.48 -8.17 22.96
CA GLU A 66 -9.74 -8.26 23.71
C GLU A 66 -10.50 -6.93 23.73
N GLU A 67 -9.79 -5.82 23.81
CA GLU A 67 -10.37 -4.47 23.74
C GLU A 67 -10.93 -4.17 22.34
N ILE A 68 -10.25 -4.63 21.27
CA ILE A 68 -10.75 -4.52 19.89
C ILE A 68 -12.06 -5.31 19.75
N LEU A 69 -12.07 -6.57 20.19
CA LEU A 69 -13.24 -7.44 20.09
C LEU A 69 -14.42 -6.92 20.94
N ALA A 70 -14.15 -6.39 22.12
CA ALA A 70 -15.16 -5.79 23.00
C ALA A 70 -15.81 -4.54 22.42
N ALA A 71 -15.06 -3.76 21.63
CA ALA A 71 -15.55 -2.53 20.99
C ALA A 71 -16.53 -2.82 19.81
N LYS A 72 -16.51 -4.05 19.25
CA LYS A 72 -17.36 -4.50 18.15
C LYS A 72 -17.42 -3.49 16.99
N PRO A 73 -16.27 -3.16 16.36
CA PRO A 73 -16.26 -2.33 15.17
C PRO A 73 -16.86 -3.09 13.97
N ASP A 74 -17.32 -2.36 12.96
CA ASP A 74 -17.73 -2.94 11.68
C ASP A 74 -16.51 -3.33 10.83
N VAL A 75 -15.41 -2.61 11.02
CA VAL A 75 -14.15 -2.82 10.30
C VAL A 75 -12.94 -2.41 11.14
N LEU A 76 -11.89 -3.21 11.02
CA LEU A 76 -10.55 -2.88 11.51
C LEU A 76 -9.69 -2.39 10.35
N THR A 77 -9.01 -1.23 10.50
CA THR A 77 -7.99 -0.76 9.57
C THR A 77 -6.61 -1.02 10.16
N PHE A 78 -5.74 -1.68 9.41
CA PHE A 78 -4.41 -2.03 9.88
C PHE A 78 -3.32 -1.30 9.08
N HIS A 79 -2.51 -0.49 9.78
CA HIS A 79 -1.43 0.33 9.21
C HIS A 79 -0.08 0.03 9.86
N GLY A 80 0.12 -1.20 10.33
CA GLY A 80 1.42 -1.68 10.82
C GLY A 80 2.43 -1.82 9.69
N VAL A 81 3.70 -1.93 10.05
CA VAL A 81 4.79 -2.17 9.08
C VAL A 81 4.73 -3.60 8.56
N PHE A 82 4.46 -4.54 9.46
CA PHE A 82 4.34 -5.97 9.14
C PHE A 82 2.93 -6.45 9.45
N PRO A 83 2.39 -7.41 8.69
CA PRO A 83 1.13 -8.07 9.00
C PRO A 83 1.17 -8.77 10.36
N ASP A 84 0.00 -8.91 10.99
CA ASP A 84 -0.22 -9.65 12.23
C ASP A 84 -1.34 -10.66 11.96
N GLU A 85 -0.96 -11.82 11.41
CA GLU A 85 -1.91 -12.82 10.95
C GLU A 85 -2.73 -13.42 12.11
N ASP A 86 -2.14 -13.56 13.31
CA ASP A 86 -2.87 -14.04 14.50
C ASP A 86 -3.95 -13.05 14.93
N LEU A 87 -3.67 -11.77 14.88
CA LEU A 87 -4.66 -10.72 15.11
C LEU A 87 -5.73 -10.76 14.01
N TYR A 88 -5.34 -10.87 12.75
CA TYR A 88 -6.28 -10.92 11.63
C TYR A 88 -7.27 -12.08 11.78
N VAL A 89 -6.79 -13.28 12.05
CA VAL A 89 -7.64 -14.47 12.26
C VAL A 89 -8.67 -14.23 13.36
N LYS A 90 -8.24 -13.77 14.55
CA LYS A 90 -9.14 -13.52 15.69
C LYS A 90 -10.20 -12.47 15.38
N VAL A 91 -9.82 -11.40 14.69
CA VAL A 91 -10.71 -10.28 14.33
C VAL A 91 -11.72 -10.72 13.28
N LEU A 92 -11.27 -11.42 12.23
CA LEU A 92 -12.13 -11.93 11.17
C LEU A 92 -13.13 -12.96 11.71
N GLU A 93 -12.68 -13.92 12.54
CA GLU A 93 -13.56 -14.90 13.19
C GLU A 93 -14.62 -14.28 14.09
N ALA A 94 -14.37 -13.09 14.63
CA ALA A 94 -15.33 -12.32 15.42
C ALA A 94 -16.36 -11.54 14.56
N GLY A 95 -16.31 -11.67 13.25
CA GLY A 95 -17.22 -10.99 12.32
C GLY A 95 -16.85 -9.54 12.01
N ILE A 96 -15.60 -9.17 12.24
CA ILE A 96 -15.08 -7.82 11.99
C ILE A 96 -14.29 -7.82 10.68
N ASN A 97 -14.66 -6.98 9.72
CA ASN A 97 -13.96 -6.85 8.45
C ASN A 97 -12.56 -6.24 8.66
N ILE A 98 -11.62 -6.52 7.75
CA ILE A 98 -10.27 -5.95 7.81
C ILE A 98 -9.91 -5.27 6.49
N VAL A 99 -9.33 -4.06 6.60
CA VAL A 99 -8.65 -3.38 5.50
C VAL A 99 -7.21 -3.10 5.94
N THR A 100 -6.22 -3.62 5.21
CA THR A 100 -4.81 -3.47 5.57
C THR A 100 -3.99 -2.76 4.48
N THR A 101 -2.97 -2.01 4.92
CA THR A 101 -1.91 -1.47 4.06
C THR A 101 -0.59 -2.21 4.26
N ALA A 102 -0.57 -3.28 5.05
CA ALA A 102 0.62 -4.00 5.43
C ALA A 102 0.82 -5.24 4.56
N ASP A 103 1.74 -5.16 3.62
CA ASP A 103 2.32 -6.27 2.85
C ASP A 103 1.30 -7.33 2.37
N TRP A 104 0.19 -6.86 1.75
CA TRP A 104 -0.88 -7.73 1.26
C TRP A 104 -1.60 -7.14 0.04
N ILE A 105 -1.74 -7.94 -1.03
CA ILE A 105 -2.65 -7.67 -2.15
C ILE A 105 -3.49 -8.91 -2.44
N THR A 106 -2.88 -10.04 -2.85
CA THR A 106 -3.55 -11.33 -3.05
C THR A 106 -3.18 -12.35 -1.98
N GLY A 107 -2.05 -12.16 -1.32
CA GLY A 107 -1.47 -13.08 -0.35
C GLY A 107 -0.61 -14.19 -0.98
N TRP A 108 -0.49 -14.25 -2.31
CA TRP A 108 0.30 -15.26 -3.02
C TRP A 108 1.77 -15.29 -2.55
N HIS A 109 2.39 -14.11 -2.37
CA HIS A 109 3.77 -14.04 -1.88
C HIS A 109 3.88 -14.45 -0.41
N ARG A 110 2.83 -14.18 0.41
CA ARG A 110 2.82 -14.56 1.83
C ARG A 110 2.87 -16.06 1.98
N ASP A 111 2.03 -16.80 1.26
CA ASP A 111 2.00 -18.26 1.31
C ASP A 111 3.34 -18.90 0.97
N ARG A 112 4.10 -18.29 0.06
CA ARG A 112 5.40 -18.81 -0.41
C ARG A 112 6.58 -18.44 0.47
N ASN A 113 6.54 -17.28 1.09
CA ASN A 113 7.73 -16.70 1.71
C ASN A 113 7.62 -16.49 3.21
N HIS A 114 6.40 -16.55 3.75
CA HIS A 114 6.10 -16.30 5.14
C HIS A 114 5.10 -17.33 5.66
N PRO A 115 5.48 -18.63 5.71
CA PRO A 115 4.57 -19.66 6.17
C PRO A 115 4.14 -19.35 7.61
N HIS A 116 2.84 -19.45 7.86
CA HIS A 116 2.31 -19.27 9.19
C HIS A 116 2.81 -20.39 10.12
N HIS A 117 2.98 -20.10 11.43
CA HIS A 117 3.48 -21.06 12.41
C HIS A 117 2.60 -22.31 12.55
N SER A 118 1.31 -22.24 12.14
CA SER A 118 0.42 -23.40 12.07
C SER A 118 0.74 -24.36 10.93
N GLY A 119 1.62 -23.99 10.00
CA GLY A 119 1.94 -24.75 8.77
C GLY A 119 0.90 -24.66 7.66
N LYS A 120 -0.20 -23.89 7.85
CA LYS A 120 -1.17 -23.62 6.79
C LYS A 120 -0.75 -22.41 5.93
N PRO A 121 -1.12 -22.36 4.64
CA PRO A 121 -1.04 -21.12 3.86
C PRO A 121 -1.80 -19.99 4.56
N VAL A 122 -1.24 -18.78 4.54
CA VAL A 122 -1.86 -17.61 5.18
C VAL A 122 -3.20 -17.28 4.53
N THR A 123 -3.28 -17.38 3.19
CA THR A 123 -4.53 -17.20 2.44
C THR A 123 -5.62 -18.15 2.91
N GLN A 124 -5.30 -19.45 3.11
CA GLN A 124 -6.27 -20.41 3.61
C GLN A 124 -6.74 -20.08 5.03
N LEU A 125 -5.81 -19.67 5.92
CA LEU A 125 -6.16 -19.27 7.29
C LEU A 125 -7.12 -18.08 7.32
N LEU A 126 -6.85 -17.06 6.52
CA LEU A 126 -7.67 -15.84 6.47
C LEU A 126 -9.01 -16.13 5.79
N GLN A 127 -9.04 -16.95 4.75
CA GLN A 127 -10.28 -17.37 4.10
C GLN A 127 -11.18 -18.14 5.06
N ASP A 128 -10.63 -19.16 5.77
CA ASP A 128 -11.37 -19.93 6.79
C ASP A 128 -11.93 -19.00 7.89
N ALA A 129 -11.13 -17.99 8.32
CA ALA A 129 -11.54 -17.04 9.35
C ALA A 129 -12.66 -16.10 8.85
N CYS A 130 -12.57 -15.63 7.62
CA CYS A 130 -13.62 -14.82 6.97
C CYS A 130 -14.94 -15.58 6.89
N GLU A 131 -14.91 -16.83 6.42
CA GLU A 131 -16.10 -17.67 6.29
C GLU A 131 -16.73 -17.97 7.66
N LYS A 132 -15.91 -18.29 8.67
CA LYS A 132 -16.36 -18.56 10.03
C LYS A 132 -17.03 -17.35 10.68
N GLY A 133 -16.44 -16.16 10.51
CA GLY A 133 -16.94 -14.93 11.12
C GLY A 133 -18.01 -14.21 10.29
N GLY A 134 -18.15 -14.55 9.02
CA GLY A 134 -19.00 -13.77 8.09
C GLY A 134 -18.39 -12.40 7.76
N SER A 135 -17.07 -12.31 7.65
CA SER A 135 -16.30 -11.08 7.48
C SER A 135 -15.48 -11.07 6.20
N THR A 136 -14.94 -9.92 5.82
CA THR A 136 -14.18 -9.71 4.59
C THR A 136 -12.80 -9.17 4.90
N PHE A 137 -11.78 -9.67 4.20
CA PHE A 137 -10.40 -9.21 4.29
C PHE A 137 -9.93 -8.59 2.98
N TYR A 138 -9.32 -7.40 3.04
CA TYR A 138 -8.82 -6.67 1.88
C TYR A 138 -7.49 -5.97 2.17
N GLY A 139 -6.52 -6.14 1.27
CA GLY A 139 -5.26 -5.41 1.30
C GLY A 139 -5.09 -4.47 0.13
N THR A 140 -4.51 -3.29 0.38
CA THR A 140 -4.30 -2.27 -0.65
C THR A 140 -3.30 -1.22 -0.20
N GLY A 141 -2.92 -0.34 -1.12
CA GLY A 141 -2.06 0.81 -0.90
C GLY A 141 -2.05 1.72 -2.11
N MET A 142 -1.06 2.57 -2.21
CA MET A 142 -0.82 3.35 -3.43
C MET A 142 -0.14 2.49 -4.50
N ASN A 143 0.96 1.83 -4.13
CA ASN A 143 1.70 0.88 -4.95
C ASN A 143 2.42 -0.14 -4.03
N PRO A 144 1.98 -1.40 -4.07
CA PRO A 144 0.92 -1.94 -4.90
C PRO A 144 -0.49 -1.54 -4.42
N GLY A 145 -1.43 -1.48 -5.36
CA GLY A 145 -2.85 -1.17 -5.12
C GLY A 145 -3.42 -0.18 -6.13
N LEU A 146 -3.57 1.11 -5.77
CA LEU A 146 -4.22 2.10 -6.63
C LEU A 146 -3.52 2.27 -7.99
N ASN A 147 -2.19 2.19 -8.04
CA ASN A 147 -1.46 2.32 -9.31
C ASN A 147 -1.90 1.25 -10.32
N GLN A 148 -2.11 0.02 -9.89
CA GLN A 148 -2.57 -1.07 -10.74
C GLN A 148 -4.05 -0.90 -11.16
N ILE A 149 -4.89 -0.42 -10.23
CA ILE A 149 -6.29 -0.09 -10.54
C ILE A 149 -6.37 0.98 -11.64
N LEU A 150 -5.49 1.98 -11.61
CA LEU A 150 -5.40 2.98 -12.68
C LEU A 150 -5.05 2.33 -14.02
N GLY A 151 -4.16 1.34 -14.04
CA GLY A 151 -3.85 0.54 -15.23
C GLY A 151 -5.08 -0.17 -15.78
N VAL A 152 -5.82 -0.86 -14.92
CA VAL A 152 -7.06 -1.57 -15.30
C VAL A 152 -8.11 -0.57 -15.82
N VAL A 153 -8.33 0.55 -15.14
CA VAL A 153 -9.31 1.57 -15.56
C VAL A 153 -8.92 2.19 -16.91
N CYS A 154 -7.63 2.49 -17.13
CA CYS A 154 -7.16 3.05 -18.41
C CYS A 154 -7.31 2.07 -19.57
N SER A 155 -7.43 0.77 -19.33
CA SER A 155 -7.60 -0.22 -20.39
C SER A 155 -9.01 -0.23 -21.01
N ALA A 156 -9.98 0.45 -20.39
CA ALA A 156 -11.36 0.50 -20.89
C ALA A 156 -11.50 1.10 -22.29
N ASP A 157 -10.52 1.89 -22.73
CA ASP A 157 -10.49 2.50 -24.08
C ASP A 157 -9.68 1.68 -25.09
N VAL A 158 -9.20 0.47 -24.72
CA VAL A 158 -8.31 -0.33 -25.56
C VAL A 158 -9.04 -1.62 -26.01
N ALA A 159 -9.19 -1.80 -27.31
CA ALA A 159 -9.87 -2.97 -27.86
C ALA A 159 -9.02 -4.23 -27.80
N ASP A 160 -7.75 -4.13 -28.20
CA ASP A 160 -6.80 -5.25 -28.24
C ASP A 160 -5.58 -4.91 -27.40
N ILE A 161 -5.41 -5.60 -26.27
CA ILE A 161 -4.31 -5.36 -25.33
C ILE A 161 -3.19 -6.39 -25.59
N GLU A 162 -1.99 -5.88 -25.89
CA GLU A 162 -0.79 -6.72 -25.98
C GLU A 162 -0.07 -6.81 -24.61
N ASN A 163 0.01 -5.66 -23.90
CA ASN A 163 0.70 -5.56 -22.62
C ASN A 163 0.18 -4.36 -21.83
N ILE A 164 0.08 -4.53 -20.49
CA ILE A 164 -0.16 -3.45 -19.54
C ILE A 164 1.04 -3.37 -18.60
N THR A 165 1.67 -2.21 -18.52
CA THR A 165 2.75 -1.91 -17.58
C THR A 165 2.34 -0.78 -16.66
N THR A 166 2.39 -0.99 -15.34
CA THR A 166 2.28 0.04 -14.32
C THR A 166 3.66 0.32 -13.72
N ILE A 167 4.03 1.59 -13.61
CA ILE A 167 5.38 2.01 -13.20
C ILE A 167 5.26 3.01 -12.06
N GLU A 168 6.05 2.80 -11.01
CA GLU A 168 6.35 3.81 -10.01
C GLU A 168 7.75 4.36 -10.29
N SER A 169 7.85 5.62 -10.73
CA SER A 169 9.11 6.29 -11.03
C SER A 169 9.29 7.45 -10.07
N VAL A 170 10.00 7.22 -8.96
CA VAL A 170 10.04 8.16 -7.84
C VAL A 170 11.43 8.31 -7.23
N ASP A 171 11.71 9.56 -6.79
CA ASP A 171 12.80 9.86 -5.86
C ASP A 171 12.36 9.46 -4.44
N VAL A 172 13.01 8.44 -3.91
CA VAL A 172 12.68 7.90 -2.58
C VAL A 172 13.47 8.56 -1.45
N SER A 173 14.34 9.52 -1.75
CA SER A 173 15.15 10.25 -0.74
C SER A 173 14.30 11.06 0.24
N CYS A 174 13.11 11.47 -0.16
CA CYS A 174 12.17 12.20 0.69
C CYS A 174 11.41 11.29 1.68
N HIS A 175 11.48 9.98 1.53
CA HIS A 175 10.85 9.03 2.44
C HIS A 175 11.81 8.62 3.56
N HIS A 176 11.82 9.37 4.65
CA HIS A 176 12.77 9.24 5.76
C HIS A 176 12.49 8.00 6.63
N SER A 177 12.59 6.82 6.04
CA SER A 177 12.44 5.53 6.73
C SER A 177 13.71 4.69 6.57
N LYS A 178 14.72 4.94 7.44
CA LYS A 178 15.99 4.24 7.38
C LYS A 178 15.82 2.71 7.41
N GLY A 179 14.93 2.20 8.28
CA GLY A 179 14.68 0.76 8.39
C GLY A 179 14.20 0.15 7.07
N THR A 180 13.21 0.77 6.43
CA THR A 180 12.68 0.32 5.14
C THR A 180 13.78 0.23 4.08
N TRP A 181 14.54 1.31 3.89
CA TRP A 181 15.54 1.34 2.82
C TRP A 181 16.76 0.47 3.08
N THR A 182 17.12 0.25 4.35
CA THR A 182 18.16 -0.73 4.70
C THR A 182 17.72 -2.16 4.38
N GLU A 183 16.45 -2.50 4.62
CA GLU A 183 15.91 -3.82 4.28
C GLU A 183 15.80 -4.03 2.76
N VAL A 184 15.50 -2.99 1.98
CA VAL A 184 15.57 -3.03 0.51
C VAL A 184 17.00 -3.24 0.03
N GLY A 185 18.00 -2.76 0.79
CA GLY A 185 19.42 -2.88 0.46
C GLY A 185 20.11 -1.58 0.05
N PHE A 186 19.41 -0.43 0.10
CA PHE A 186 20.06 0.86 -0.17
C PHE A 186 21.25 1.08 0.80
N GLY A 187 22.34 1.60 0.27
CA GLY A 187 23.57 1.81 1.02
C GLY A 187 24.49 0.57 1.16
N LEU A 188 24.02 -0.64 0.79
CA LEU A 188 24.88 -1.81 0.66
C LEU A 188 25.71 -1.74 -0.63
N PRO A 189 26.93 -2.33 -0.68
CA PRO A 189 27.68 -2.47 -1.91
C PRO A 189 26.85 -3.17 -2.99
N VAL A 190 26.90 -2.71 -4.24
CA VAL A 190 26.11 -3.32 -5.34
C VAL A 190 26.57 -4.73 -5.70
N ASP A 191 27.79 -5.12 -5.29
CA ASP A 191 28.37 -6.46 -5.44
C ASP A 191 28.16 -7.34 -4.18
N ASP A 192 27.41 -6.86 -3.19
CA ASP A 192 27.02 -7.67 -2.02
C ASP A 192 26.17 -8.87 -2.48
N PRO A 193 26.61 -10.11 -2.19
CA PRO A 193 25.92 -11.32 -2.67
C PRO A 193 24.51 -11.49 -2.09
N GLU A 194 24.18 -10.84 -0.98
CA GLU A 194 22.84 -10.89 -0.38
C GLU A 194 21.87 -9.85 -0.96
N LEU A 195 22.39 -8.83 -1.65
CA LEU A 195 21.58 -7.72 -2.15
C LEU A 195 20.44 -8.16 -3.07
N PRO A 196 20.62 -9.06 -4.06
CA PRO A 196 19.53 -9.53 -4.91
C PRO A 196 18.40 -10.19 -4.12
N SER A 197 18.76 -11.03 -3.14
CA SER A 197 17.79 -11.73 -2.30
C SER A 197 17.02 -10.78 -1.38
N LYS A 198 17.70 -9.76 -0.81
CA LYS A 198 17.05 -8.71 0.00
C LYS A 198 16.07 -7.90 -0.83
N LEU A 199 16.49 -7.49 -2.02
CA LEU A 199 15.68 -6.71 -2.96
C LEU A 199 14.40 -7.46 -3.33
N GLU A 200 14.54 -8.71 -3.78
CA GLU A 200 13.42 -9.55 -4.12
C GLU A 200 12.50 -9.79 -2.91
N LYS A 201 13.06 -10.17 -1.77
CA LYS A 201 12.29 -10.45 -0.55
C LYS A 201 11.43 -9.27 -0.12
N PHE A 202 11.99 -8.05 -0.16
CA PHE A 202 11.28 -6.84 0.27
C PHE A 202 10.21 -6.39 -0.73
N THR A 203 10.45 -6.62 -2.04
CA THR A 203 9.54 -6.13 -3.10
C THR A 203 8.56 -7.18 -3.59
N ARG A 204 8.55 -8.39 -3.05
CA ARG A 204 7.72 -9.52 -3.52
C ARG A 204 6.23 -9.26 -3.55
N VAL A 205 5.71 -8.40 -2.69
CA VAL A 205 4.30 -7.97 -2.71
C VAL A 205 3.89 -7.36 -4.07
N PHE A 206 4.84 -6.91 -4.86
CA PHE A 206 4.57 -6.42 -6.21
C PHE A 206 4.29 -7.55 -7.23
N ALA A 207 4.70 -8.78 -6.93
CA ALA A 207 4.25 -9.94 -7.70
C ALA A 207 2.74 -10.16 -7.54
N ASP A 208 2.22 -9.96 -6.33
CA ASP A 208 0.77 -10.01 -6.06
C ASP A 208 0.00 -8.99 -6.89
N SER A 209 0.58 -7.81 -7.13
CA SER A 209 -0.06 -6.77 -7.94
C SER A 209 -0.19 -7.15 -9.41
N VAL A 210 0.78 -7.92 -9.92
CA VAL A 210 0.71 -8.50 -11.29
C VAL A 210 -0.41 -9.53 -11.36
N LEU A 211 -0.51 -10.41 -10.36
CA LEU A 211 -1.58 -11.40 -10.26
C LEU A 211 -2.95 -10.75 -10.16
N MET A 212 -3.10 -9.71 -9.33
CA MET A 212 -4.36 -8.97 -9.20
C MET A 212 -4.77 -8.28 -10.51
N MET A 213 -3.80 -7.71 -11.26
CA MET A 213 -4.12 -7.16 -12.59
C MET A 213 -4.54 -8.25 -13.57
N ALA A 214 -3.85 -9.39 -13.59
CA ALA A 214 -4.20 -10.52 -14.46
C ALA A 214 -5.63 -11.02 -14.16
N ASP A 215 -5.98 -11.13 -12.87
CA ASP A 215 -7.30 -11.52 -12.42
C ASP A 215 -8.41 -10.57 -12.94
N CYS A 216 -8.15 -9.24 -12.97
CA CYS A 216 -9.08 -8.27 -13.54
C CYS A 216 -9.40 -8.50 -15.05
N PHE A 217 -8.60 -9.29 -15.74
CA PHE A 217 -8.75 -9.59 -17.18
C PHE A 217 -9.04 -11.08 -17.45
N ASP A 218 -9.31 -11.88 -16.42
CA ASP A 218 -9.45 -13.34 -16.53
C ASP A 218 -8.23 -13.97 -17.26
N LEU A 219 -7.03 -13.42 -17.02
CA LEU A 219 -5.80 -13.82 -17.70
C LEU A 219 -5.02 -14.83 -16.85
N GLU A 220 -4.92 -16.06 -17.33
CA GLU A 220 -4.07 -17.07 -16.72
C GLU A 220 -2.60 -16.82 -17.05
N LEU A 221 -1.75 -16.73 -16.02
CA LEU A 221 -0.32 -16.53 -16.16
C LEU A 221 0.43 -17.85 -16.00
N ASP A 222 1.42 -18.11 -16.87
CA ASP A 222 2.33 -19.26 -16.73
C ASP A 222 3.27 -19.08 -15.54
N GLU A 223 3.78 -17.84 -15.36
CA GLU A 223 4.70 -17.48 -14.27
C GLU A 223 4.68 -15.97 -14.01
N VAL A 224 5.23 -15.58 -12.84
CA VAL A 224 5.58 -14.19 -12.54
C VAL A 224 7.10 -14.08 -12.43
N GLY A 225 7.71 -13.50 -13.48
CA GLY A 225 9.14 -13.24 -13.55
C GLY A 225 9.56 -12.07 -12.68
N PHE A 226 10.83 -12.09 -12.26
CA PHE A 226 11.48 -11.01 -11.51
C PHE A 226 12.81 -10.66 -12.15
N THR A 227 13.00 -9.39 -12.52
CA THR A 227 14.28 -8.87 -13.03
C THR A 227 14.59 -7.54 -12.40
N TYR A 228 15.88 -7.18 -12.31
CA TYR A 228 16.31 -5.94 -11.69
C TYR A 228 17.59 -5.41 -12.33
N GLU A 229 17.80 -4.10 -12.19
CA GLU A 229 19.04 -3.40 -12.48
C GLU A 229 19.41 -2.57 -11.24
N LEU A 230 20.72 -2.52 -10.92
CA LEU A 230 21.24 -1.83 -9.73
C LEU A 230 22.08 -0.62 -10.16
N GLY A 231 21.80 0.55 -9.59
CA GLY A 231 22.56 1.77 -9.79
C GLY A 231 23.52 2.01 -8.63
N ALA A 232 24.83 1.86 -8.90
CA ALA A 232 25.87 2.13 -7.94
C ALA A 232 26.12 3.62 -7.73
N CYS A 233 26.22 4.10 -6.51
CA CYS A 233 26.60 5.49 -6.23
C CYS A 233 28.00 5.80 -6.79
N THR A 234 28.13 6.84 -7.61
CA THR A 234 29.39 7.28 -8.22
C THR A 234 30.27 8.08 -7.28
N LYS A 235 29.71 8.56 -6.16
CA LYS A 235 30.37 9.26 -5.07
C LYS A 235 29.65 9.01 -3.75
N ASP A 236 30.25 9.40 -2.63
CA ASP A 236 29.54 9.44 -1.36
C ASP A 236 28.43 10.49 -1.39
N VAL A 237 27.24 10.13 -0.86
CA VAL A 237 26.06 11.00 -0.79
C VAL A 237 25.55 11.01 0.64
N ASP A 238 25.48 12.18 1.25
CA ASP A 238 24.87 12.40 2.55
C ASP A 238 23.53 13.10 2.38
N LEU A 239 22.44 12.40 2.73
CA LEU A 239 21.07 12.91 2.70
C LEU A 239 20.65 13.55 4.03
N GLY A 240 21.58 13.67 4.98
CA GLY A 240 21.32 14.14 6.33
C GLY A 240 20.71 13.08 7.26
N TRP A 241 19.78 12.29 6.77
CA TRP A 241 19.14 11.20 7.51
C TRP A 241 19.66 9.81 7.11
N TYR A 242 20.29 9.68 5.95
CA TYR A 242 20.86 8.45 5.42
C TYR A 242 22.12 8.73 4.61
N VAL A 243 23.13 7.88 4.74
CA VAL A 243 24.39 8.02 4.00
C VAL A 243 24.52 6.87 3.02
N LEU A 244 24.82 7.20 1.76
CA LEU A 244 25.07 6.26 0.68
C LEU A 244 26.54 6.34 0.28
N PRO A 245 27.38 5.37 0.65
CA PRO A 245 28.79 5.33 0.24
C PRO A 245 28.94 5.17 -1.27
N LYS A 246 30.04 5.65 -1.83
CA LYS A 246 30.42 5.34 -3.20
C LYS A 246 30.46 3.82 -3.43
N GLY A 247 29.87 3.35 -4.54
CA GLY A 247 29.78 1.93 -4.87
C GLY A 247 28.61 1.19 -4.21
N SER A 248 27.87 1.88 -3.33
CA SER A 248 26.66 1.29 -2.74
C SER A 248 25.41 1.49 -3.63
N LEU A 249 24.36 0.75 -3.37
CA LEU A 249 23.06 0.89 -4.03
C LEU A 249 22.48 2.28 -3.75
N GLY A 250 22.31 3.09 -4.79
CA GLY A 250 21.68 4.41 -4.75
C GLY A 250 20.42 4.52 -5.60
N GLY A 251 20.18 3.52 -6.47
CA GLY A 251 18.99 3.43 -7.30
C GLY A 251 18.78 2.01 -7.81
N THR A 252 17.54 1.67 -8.17
CA THR A 252 17.19 0.35 -8.71
C THR A 252 16.03 0.46 -9.69
N TYR A 253 16.04 -0.41 -10.71
CA TYR A 253 14.93 -0.64 -11.61
C TYR A 253 14.50 -2.09 -11.52
N ILE A 254 13.34 -2.34 -10.95
CA ILE A 254 12.79 -3.67 -10.68
C ILE A 254 11.58 -3.90 -11.58
N LYS A 255 11.42 -5.12 -12.09
CA LYS A 255 10.27 -5.54 -12.90
C LYS A 255 9.72 -6.84 -12.37
N TYR A 256 8.41 -6.86 -12.11
CA TYR A 256 7.61 -8.05 -11.95
C TYR A 256 6.75 -8.22 -13.20
N GLN A 257 6.82 -9.40 -13.82
CA GLN A 257 6.29 -9.64 -15.18
C GLN A 257 5.42 -10.89 -15.18
N GLY A 258 4.12 -10.72 -15.41
CA GLY A 258 3.19 -11.82 -15.62
C GLY A 258 3.30 -12.30 -17.05
N MET A 259 3.78 -13.54 -17.22
CA MET A 259 4.12 -14.14 -18.51
C MET A 259 3.00 -15.04 -19.01
N VAL A 260 2.74 -14.97 -20.33
CA VAL A 260 1.90 -15.93 -21.07
C VAL A 260 2.66 -16.31 -22.35
N ASP A 261 2.90 -17.59 -22.55
CA ASP A 261 3.68 -18.13 -23.69
C ASP A 261 5.06 -17.45 -23.82
N GLY A 262 5.72 -17.17 -22.69
CA GLY A 262 7.02 -16.50 -22.66
C GLY A 262 6.99 -15.00 -23.00
N VAL A 263 5.81 -14.38 -23.10
CA VAL A 263 5.62 -12.95 -23.39
C VAL A 263 5.05 -12.23 -22.16
N PRO A 264 5.64 -11.10 -21.71
CA PRO A 264 5.08 -10.33 -20.60
C PRO A 264 3.76 -9.65 -21.04
N ARG A 265 2.67 -9.91 -20.31
CA ARG A 265 1.34 -9.38 -20.58
C ARG A 265 0.93 -8.32 -19.58
N VAL A 266 1.23 -8.54 -18.32
CA VAL A 266 0.97 -7.58 -17.23
C VAL A 266 2.24 -7.38 -16.41
N GLU A 267 2.60 -6.12 -16.16
CA GLU A 267 3.86 -5.80 -15.51
C GLU A 267 3.71 -4.72 -14.47
N THR A 268 4.48 -4.84 -13.39
CA THR A 268 4.69 -3.77 -12.41
C THR A 268 6.18 -3.46 -12.33
N HIS A 269 6.53 -2.19 -12.57
CA HIS A 269 7.90 -1.71 -12.54
C HIS A 269 8.12 -0.70 -11.42
N LEU A 270 9.30 -0.76 -10.79
CA LEU A 270 9.72 0.17 -9.74
C LEU A 270 11.04 0.82 -10.17
N GLU A 271 10.98 2.10 -10.47
CA GLU A 271 12.15 2.95 -10.70
C GLU A 271 12.38 3.78 -9.44
N TRP A 272 13.15 3.26 -8.49
CA TRP A 272 13.44 3.94 -7.22
C TRP A 272 14.86 4.47 -7.19
N GLN A 273 15.02 5.72 -6.86
CA GLN A 273 16.32 6.36 -6.79
C GLN A 273 16.41 7.30 -5.58
N MET A 274 17.46 7.19 -4.78
CA MET A 274 17.75 8.08 -3.65
C MET A 274 18.69 9.23 -4.03
N THR A 275 19.38 9.11 -5.15
CA THR A 275 20.33 10.12 -5.63
C THR A 275 20.49 10.00 -7.14
N PRO A 276 20.60 11.13 -7.87
CA PRO A 276 20.90 11.10 -9.29
C PRO A 276 22.35 10.71 -9.60
N HIS A 277 23.19 10.54 -8.58
CA HIS A 277 24.60 10.20 -8.72
C HIS A 277 24.84 8.69 -8.71
N THR A 278 24.14 7.96 -9.62
CA THR A 278 24.27 6.51 -9.80
C THR A 278 24.72 6.14 -11.20
N ASP A 279 25.27 4.94 -11.37
CA ASP A 279 25.58 4.34 -12.66
C ASP A 279 25.10 2.87 -12.64
N PRO A 280 24.13 2.46 -13.51
CA PRO A 280 23.34 3.35 -14.34
C PRO A 280 22.46 4.32 -13.53
N SER A 281 22.03 5.40 -14.19
CA SER A 281 21.08 6.38 -13.64
C SER A 281 19.84 6.41 -14.51
N TRP A 282 18.67 6.56 -13.88
CA TRP A 282 17.39 6.65 -14.56
C TRP A 282 16.83 8.08 -14.49
N ASP A 283 16.10 8.47 -15.53
CA ASP A 283 15.38 9.75 -15.56
C ASP A 283 14.08 9.61 -14.77
N ILE A 284 14.17 9.77 -13.44
CA ILE A 284 13.03 9.65 -12.52
C ILE A 284 11.97 10.71 -12.83
N LYS A 285 10.73 10.26 -13.04
CA LYS A 285 9.61 11.10 -13.50
C LYS A 285 8.82 11.75 -12.37
N GLY A 286 8.99 11.31 -11.11
CA GLY A 286 8.22 11.82 -9.97
C GLY A 286 6.72 11.51 -10.07
N CYS A 287 6.35 10.37 -10.64
CA CYS A 287 4.95 10.01 -10.90
C CYS A 287 4.73 8.50 -11.03
N TYR A 288 3.44 8.13 -11.09
CA TYR A 288 3.01 6.80 -11.50
C TYR A 288 2.62 6.83 -12.98
N ILE A 289 3.02 5.79 -13.72
CA ILE A 289 2.81 5.72 -15.17
C ILE A 289 2.07 4.44 -15.50
N THR A 290 1.04 4.56 -16.33
CA THR A 290 0.43 3.42 -17.02
C THR A 290 0.81 3.45 -18.48
N ARG A 291 1.35 2.35 -19.00
CA ARG A 291 1.55 2.12 -20.43
C ARG A 291 0.72 0.92 -20.83
N ILE A 292 -0.12 1.08 -21.82
CA ILE A 292 -0.85 -0.03 -22.43
C ILE A 292 -0.44 -0.08 -23.91
N LYS A 293 0.20 -1.17 -24.28
CA LYS A 293 0.48 -1.47 -25.68
C LYS A 293 -0.71 -2.20 -26.24
N GLY A 294 -1.31 -1.64 -27.28
CA GLY A 294 -2.54 -2.17 -27.85
C GLY A 294 -3.15 -1.23 -28.87
N ASP A 295 -4.42 -1.44 -29.19
CA ASP A 295 -5.20 -0.60 -30.11
C ASP A 295 -6.39 0.05 -29.37
N PRO A 296 -6.31 1.37 -29.07
CA PRO A 296 -5.14 2.26 -29.18
C PRO A 296 -4.07 1.99 -28.11
N THR A 297 -2.88 2.58 -28.29
CA THR A 297 -1.86 2.63 -27.24
C THR A 297 -2.18 3.74 -26.24
N ILE A 298 -2.09 3.43 -24.94
CA ILE A 298 -2.30 4.40 -23.86
C ILE A 298 -0.98 4.71 -23.15
N TYR A 299 -0.79 5.99 -22.85
CA TYR A 299 0.25 6.48 -21.97
C TYR A 299 -0.35 7.48 -20.99
N ASN A 300 -0.51 7.06 -19.73
CA ASN A 300 -1.07 7.89 -18.68
C ASN A 300 0.01 8.20 -17.62
N LYS A 301 0.05 9.44 -17.15
CA LYS A 301 0.85 9.88 -16.00
C LYS A 301 -0.06 10.34 -14.86
N TYR A 302 0.05 9.70 -13.73
CA TYR A 302 -0.62 10.11 -12.52
C TYR A 302 0.38 10.82 -11.59
N MET A 303 0.25 12.13 -11.51
CA MET A 303 1.08 13.00 -10.67
C MET A 303 0.29 13.46 -9.46
N VAL A 304 0.92 13.41 -8.29
CA VAL A 304 0.31 13.85 -7.03
C VAL A 304 1.08 15.06 -6.50
N PHE A 305 0.35 16.09 -6.14
CA PHE A 305 0.91 17.32 -5.59
C PHE A 305 0.40 17.53 -4.18
N PRO A 306 1.15 18.25 -3.33
CA PRO A 306 0.67 18.71 -2.03
C PRO A 306 -0.61 19.56 -2.17
N LYS A 307 -1.25 19.85 -1.03
CA LYS A 307 -2.43 20.71 -1.00
C LYS A 307 -2.16 22.07 -1.64
N PRO A 308 -3.17 22.75 -2.20
CA PRO A 308 -3.02 24.10 -2.75
C PRO A 308 -2.38 25.07 -1.74
N GLY A 309 -1.41 25.87 -2.21
CA GLY A 309 -0.66 26.83 -1.39
C GLY A 309 0.58 26.25 -0.69
N ALA A 310 0.90 24.97 -0.89
CA ALA A 310 2.18 24.40 -0.50
C ALA A 310 3.34 24.94 -1.35
N ASP A 311 4.53 25.02 -0.77
CA ASP A 311 5.75 25.37 -1.50
C ASP A 311 6.28 24.13 -2.22
N LEU A 312 6.11 24.08 -3.53
CA LEU A 312 6.58 22.96 -4.36
C LEU A 312 8.11 22.83 -4.43
N SER A 313 8.85 23.81 -3.95
CA SER A 313 10.31 23.73 -3.82
C SER A 313 10.75 23.17 -2.46
N ASN A 314 9.84 23.05 -1.48
CA ASN A 314 10.12 22.55 -0.15
C ASN A 314 9.84 21.03 -0.08
N PRO A 315 10.87 20.16 0.10
CA PRO A 315 10.68 18.72 0.23
C PRO A 315 9.73 18.30 1.37
N ASP A 316 9.67 19.07 2.46
CA ASP A 316 8.82 18.77 3.62
C ASP A 316 7.32 18.87 3.28
N ASP A 317 6.93 19.72 2.33
CA ASP A 317 5.56 19.80 1.86
C ASP A 317 5.14 18.56 1.07
N PHE A 318 6.09 17.86 0.44
CA PHE A 318 5.89 16.56 -0.21
C PHE A 318 5.91 15.38 0.76
N ALA A 319 6.59 15.49 1.89
CA ALA A 319 6.70 14.40 2.87
C ALA A 319 5.32 13.91 3.36
N SER A 320 4.32 14.79 3.44
CA SER A 320 2.94 14.44 3.79
C SER A 320 2.27 13.50 2.77
N LEU A 321 2.69 13.52 1.52
CA LEU A 321 2.18 12.61 0.48
C LEU A 321 2.63 11.18 0.74
N GLY A 322 3.89 10.96 1.13
CA GLY A 322 4.43 9.64 1.46
C GLY A 322 3.69 8.94 2.60
N THR A 323 2.98 9.69 3.44
CA THR A 323 2.18 9.14 4.55
C THR A 323 0.69 9.03 4.24
N SER A 324 0.12 9.93 3.44
CA SER A 324 -1.31 9.93 3.10
C SER A 324 -1.64 8.99 1.94
N MET A 325 -0.79 8.93 0.92
CA MET A 325 -1.05 8.14 -0.29
C MET A 325 -1.23 6.63 -0.03
N PRO A 326 -0.43 5.96 0.82
CA PRO A 326 -0.66 4.55 1.11
C PRO A 326 -1.98 4.29 1.84
N GLY A 327 -2.40 5.19 2.73
CA GLY A 327 -3.58 5.00 3.58
C GLY A 327 -4.90 5.36 2.92
N MET A 328 -4.92 6.32 1.98
CA MET A 328 -6.17 6.81 1.38
C MET A 328 -6.92 5.74 0.57
N PRO A 329 -6.30 4.89 -0.25
CA PRO A 329 -6.99 3.78 -0.91
C PRO A 329 -7.66 2.83 0.08
N ALA A 330 -7.00 2.51 1.19
CA ALA A 330 -7.56 1.67 2.25
C ALA A 330 -8.79 2.33 2.91
N LEU A 331 -8.69 3.61 3.24
CA LEU A 331 -9.82 4.37 3.80
C LEU A 331 -11.02 4.37 2.86
N TYR A 332 -10.81 4.56 1.56
CA TYR A 332 -11.89 4.56 0.57
C TYR A 332 -12.49 3.19 0.30
N ALA A 333 -11.75 2.12 0.48
CA ALA A 333 -12.23 0.76 0.32
C ALA A 333 -13.22 0.34 1.43
N ILE A 334 -13.20 0.95 2.61
CA ILE A 334 -13.97 0.54 3.79
C ILE A 334 -15.44 0.25 3.46
N LYS A 335 -16.14 1.17 2.79
CA LYS A 335 -17.57 0.98 2.44
C LYS A 335 -17.81 -0.20 1.51
N SER A 336 -16.90 -0.40 0.55
CA SER A 336 -17.01 -1.50 -0.40
C SER A 336 -16.72 -2.83 0.29
N VAL A 337 -15.72 -2.89 1.14
CA VAL A 337 -15.33 -4.09 1.91
C VAL A 337 -16.44 -4.52 2.88
N VAL A 338 -16.99 -3.60 3.65
CA VAL A 338 -18.10 -3.90 4.60
C VAL A 338 -19.36 -4.40 3.90
N ALA A 339 -19.53 -4.09 2.61
CA ALA A 339 -20.69 -4.52 1.81
C ALA A 339 -20.46 -5.81 1.01
N GLN A 340 -19.26 -6.41 1.08
CA GLN A 340 -18.94 -7.64 0.35
C GLN A 340 -19.43 -8.90 1.07
N ALA A 341 -19.51 -9.98 0.29
CA ALA A 341 -19.66 -11.33 0.83
C ALA A 341 -18.39 -11.72 1.62
N PRO A 342 -18.51 -12.61 2.61
CA PRO A 342 -17.37 -13.09 3.38
C PRO A 342 -16.28 -13.72 2.52
N GLY A 343 -15.03 -13.38 2.81
CA GLY A 343 -13.86 -13.93 2.11
C GLY A 343 -12.73 -12.91 1.94
N ILE A 344 -11.63 -13.37 1.36
CA ILE A 344 -10.57 -12.50 0.89
C ILE A 344 -11.03 -11.89 -0.45
N VAL A 345 -10.91 -10.58 -0.56
CA VAL A 345 -11.23 -9.84 -1.79
C VAL A 345 -10.04 -9.01 -2.25
N THR A 346 -9.99 -8.78 -3.55
CA THR A 346 -8.99 -7.93 -4.20
C THR A 346 -9.65 -6.70 -4.84
N SER A 347 -8.86 -5.85 -5.46
CA SER A 347 -9.41 -4.72 -6.23
C SER A 347 -10.22 -5.15 -7.45
N ALA A 348 -10.06 -6.39 -7.92
CA ALA A 348 -10.88 -6.97 -8.99
C ALA A 348 -12.34 -7.14 -8.57
N ASP A 349 -12.58 -7.39 -7.27
CA ASP A 349 -13.92 -7.66 -6.72
C ASP A 349 -14.66 -6.39 -6.29
N LEU A 350 -13.91 -5.29 -6.04
CA LEU A 350 -14.45 -4.12 -5.38
C LEU A 350 -14.92 -3.05 -6.38
N PRO A 351 -16.18 -2.54 -6.23
CA PRO A 351 -16.62 -1.42 -7.04
C PRO A 351 -15.88 -0.13 -6.65
N LEU A 352 -15.51 0.68 -7.64
CA LEU A 352 -14.97 2.02 -7.40
C LEU A 352 -16.05 2.92 -6.81
N ARG A 353 -15.89 3.32 -5.55
CA ARG A 353 -16.81 4.20 -4.83
C ARG A 353 -16.06 5.33 -4.13
N GLY A 354 -16.66 6.52 -4.11
CA GLY A 354 -16.19 7.63 -3.30
C GLY A 354 -16.99 7.77 -2.00
N PHE A 355 -16.51 8.58 -1.07
CA PHE A 355 -17.23 8.95 0.14
C PHE A 355 -18.13 10.16 -0.05
N ALA A 356 -19.25 10.20 0.69
CA ALA A 356 -20.05 11.41 0.82
C ALA A 356 -19.26 12.52 1.52
N GLY A 357 -19.62 13.77 1.24
CA GLY A 357 -19.02 14.93 1.90
C GLY A 357 -17.54 15.19 1.58
N ARG A 358 -17.01 14.62 0.49
CA ARG A 358 -15.61 14.87 0.03
C ARG A 358 -15.43 16.24 -0.61
N PHE A 359 -16.47 16.74 -1.24
CA PHE A 359 -16.44 18.07 -1.85
C PHE A 359 -16.58 19.12 -0.76
N LYS A 360 -15.54 19.93 -0.56
CA LYS A 360 -15.45 20.99 0.43
C LYS A 360 -15.29 22.35 -0.24
N GLY A 361 -15.88 23.37 0.35
CA GLY A 361 -15.80 24.73 -0.15
C GLY A 361 -16.80 25.08 -1.26
N PRO A 362 -16.79 26.33 -1.75
CA PRO A 362 -17.59 26.75 -2.88
C PRO A 362 -17.12 26.05 -4.16
N PRO A 363 -17.98 25.97 -5.20
CA PRO A 363 -17.57 25.51 -6.53
C PRO A 363 -16.31 26.23 -6.99
N LEU A 364 -15.38 25.51 -7.59
CA LEU A 364 -14.24 26.11 -8.28
C LEU A 364 -14.78 26.81 -9.54
N ASN A 365 -14.59 28.12 -9.66
CA ASN A 365 -14.94 28.88 -10.85
C ASN A 365 -13.92 28.63 -11.95
#